data_5b5ca888c5b1f1ae090f8cf0d56d55ff
#
_entry.id   5b5ca888c5b1f1ae090f8cf0d56d55ff
#
_cell.length_a   1.000
_cell.length_b   1.000
_cell.length_c   1.000
_cell.angle_alpha   90.00
_cell.angle_beta   90.00
_cell.angle_gamma   90.00
#
_symmetry.space_group_name_H-M   'P 1'
#
loop_
_entity.id
_entity.type
_entity.pdbx_description
1 polymer ?
#
loop_
_entity_poly.entity_id
_entity_poly.type
_entity_poly.pdbx_seq_one_letter_code
_entity_poly.pdbx_strand_id
1 'polypeptide(L)'
;MNSRNHFEFDKWTIEKASELLSPQSVDCGDSDLNEYFHSQCALFQKALMTQSYVFYETADPLPIVWGAVDFCNDALPKEAIPGSSRRKIPHLKRGFETFPAVKITRLGIQQKQQKCGIGTALLTVIKHFFLEDNRTGCRFITVDAYRGAVPFYEKNGFTRTLAPEDEDPDAPTISLFFDLSRIER
;
A
#
# COMPACT_ATOMS: atom_id res chain seq x y z
N MET A 1 -20.96 14.71 -7.69
CA MET A 1 -21.04 13.80 -6.52
C MET A 1 -19.67 13.18 -6.36
N ASN A 2 -18.87 13.65 -5.41
CA ASN A 2 -17.59 13.03 -5.11
C ASN A 2 -17.87 11.68 -4.47
N SER A 3 -17.75 10.60 -5.24
CA SER A 3 -17.91 9.27 -4.67
C SER A 3 -16.72 9.01 -3.76
N ARG A 4 -16.99 8.87 -2.47
CA ARG A 4 -15.99 8.60 -1.41
C ARG A 4 -15.21 7.29 -1.62
N ASN A 5 -15.33 6.68 -2.78
CA ASN A 5 -14.84 5.34 -3.08
C ASN A 5 -13.75 5.30 -4.14
N HIS A 6 -13.47 6.40 -4.84
CA HIS A 6 -12.40 6.44 -5.83
C HIS A 6 -11.55 7.70 -5.72
N PHE A 7 -10.33 7.61 -6.20
CA PHE A 7 -9.35 8.69 -6.25
C PHE A 7 -8.61 8.62 -7.58
N GLU A 8 -8.50 9.76 -8.26
CA GLU A 8 -7.81 9.91 -9.53
C GLU A 8 -6.51 10.69 -9.35
N PHE A 9 -5.45 10.18 -9.97
CA PHE A 9 -4.16 10.86 -10.02
C PHE A 9 -3.50 10.62 -11.38
N ASP A 10 -3.25 11.70 -12.12
CA ASP A 10 -2.81 11.64 -13.52
C ASP A 10 -3.83 10.85 -14.35
N LYS A 11 -3.42 9.83 -15.06
CA LYS A 11 -4.28 8.95 -15.86
C LYS A 11 -4.80 7.72 -15.10
N TRP A 12 -4.56 7.62 -13.82
CA TRP A 12 -4.84 6.44 -13.01
C TRP A 12 -5.94 6.68 -11.99
N THR A 13 -6.75 5.67 -11.80
CA THR A 13 -7.76 5.63 -10.74
C THR A 13 -7.46 4.48 -9.78
N ILE A 14 -7.57 4.74 -8.48
CA ILE A 14 -7.71 3.73 -7.43
C ILE A 14 -9.14 3.83 -6.89
N GLU A 15 -9.85 2.72 -6.89
CA GLU A 15 -11.25 2.65 -6.48
C GLU A 15 -11.50 1.48 -5.55
N LYS A 16 -12.37 1.71 -4.55
CA LYS A 16 -12.80 0.65 -3.64
C LYS A 16 -13.44 -0.49 -4.42
N ALA A 17 -12.98 -1.72 -4.14
CA ALA A 17 -13.48 -2.91 -4.81
C ALA A 17 -15.01 -3.08 -4.66
N SER A 18 -15.65 -3.47 -5.75
CA SER A 18 -17.09 -3.70 -5.88
C SER A 18 -17.33 -4.97 -6.71
N GLU A 19 -18.62 -5.33 -6.90
CA GLU A 19 -18.98 -6.44 -7.77
C GLU A 19 -18.57 -6.23 -9.23
N LEU A 20 -18.58 -4.97 -9.70
CA LEU A 20 -18.23 -4.62 -11.08
C LEU A 20 -16.72 -4.48 -11.27
N LEU A 21 -16.01 -4.00 -10.24
CA LEU A 21 -14.56 -3.78 -10.23
C LEU A 21 -13.95 -4.64 -9.13
N SER A 22 -13.71 -5.91 -9.45
CA SER A 22 -13.29 -6.91 -8.47
C SER A 22 -11.79 -7.23 -8.57
N PRO A 23 -11.08 -7.34 -7.44
CA PRO A 23 -9.73 -7.88 -7.39
C PRO A 23 -9.61 -9.28 -7.96
N GLN A 24 -10.72 -10.04 -8.03
CA GLN A 24 -10.74 -11.40 -8.58
C GLN A 24 -10.31 -11.49 -10.04
N SER A 25 -10.34 -10.38 -10.78
CA SER A 25 -9.86 -10.33 -12.17
C SER A 25 -8.34 -10.21 -12.29
N VAL A 26 -7.62 -10.02 -11.17
CA VAL A 26 -6.17 -9.83 -11.17
C VAL A 26 -5.46 -11.17 -11.13
N ASP A 27 -4.70 -11.46 -12.19
CA ASP A 27 -3.71 -12.54 -12.23
C ASP A 27 -2.31 -11.92 -12.21
N CYS A 28 -1.66 -11.95 -11.05
CA CYS A 28 -0.33 -11.38 -10.89
C CYS A 28 0.81 -12.41 -11.08
N GLY A 29 0.48 -13.67 -11.44
CA GLY A 29 1.45 -14.72 -11.66
C GLY A 29 2.07 -15.31 -10.38
N ASP A 30 1.61 -14.87 -9.21
CA ASP A 30 1.96 -15.41 -7.90
C ASP A 30 0.74 -16.17 -7.35
N SER A 31 0.91 -17.45 -7.02
CA SER A 31 -0.22 -18.32 -6.63
C SER A 31 -0.86 -17.88 -5.31
N ASP A 32 -0.07 -17.45 -4.34
CA ASP A 32 -0.56 -17.01 -3.02
C ASP A 32 -1.37 -15.71 -3.13
N LEU A 33 -0.84 -14.73 -3.87
CA LEU A 33 -1.56 -13.47 -4.13
C LEU A 33 -2.82 -13.69 -4.96
N ASN A 34 -2.77 -14.56 -5.97
CA ASN A 34 -3.93 -14.87 -6.79
C ASN A 34 -5.01 -15.57 -5.97
N GLU A 35 -4.65 -16.55 -5.14
CA GLU A 35 -5.61 -17.20 -4.24
C GLU A 35 -6.25 -16.19 -3.29
N TYR A 36 -5.46 -15.29 -2.72
CA TYR A 36 -5.97 -14.24 -1.85
C TYR A 36 -6.99 -13.35 -2.56
N PHE A 37 -6.64 -12.78 -3.72
CA PHE A 37 -7.54 -11.88 -4.46
C PHE A 37 -8.77 -12.58 -5.00
N HIS A 38 -8.66 -13.85 -5.43
CA HIS A 38 -9.77 -14.59 -6.02
C HIS A 38 -10.79 -15.10 -4.98
N SER A 39 -10.34 -15.47 -3.78
CA SER A 39 -11.20 -16.18 -2.83
C SER A 39 -11.25 -15.57 -1.43
N GLN A 40 -10.21 -14.89 -0.96
CA GLN A 40 -10.09 -14.51 0.44
C GLN A 40 -10.38 -13.02 0.69
N CYS A 41 -10.04 -12.11 -0.24
CA CYS A 41 -10.13 -10.66 0.00
C CYS A 41 -11.54 -10.22 0.42
N ALA A 42 -12.60 -10.76 -0.18
CA ALA A 42 -13.99 -10.45 0.18
C ALA A 42 -14.34 -10.89 1.60
N LEU A 43 -13.79 -12.02 2.06
CA LEU A 43 -13.99 -12.52 3.44
C LEU A 43 -13.28 -11.60 4.44
N PHE A 44 -12.06 -11.16 4.15
CA PHE A 44 -11.31 -10.22 4.98
C PHE A 44 -12.01 -8.85 5.07
N GLN A 45 -12.55 -8.35 3.95
CA GLN A 45 -13.36 -7.13 3.95
C GLN A 45 -14.62 -7.27 4.83
N LYS A 46 -15.36 -8.38 4.68
CA LYS A 46 -16.56 -8.65 5.50
C LYS A 46 -16.23 -8.76 6.98
N ALA A 47 -15.05 -9.30 7.31
CA ALA A 47 -14.54 -9.38 8.68
C ALA A 47 -13.95 -8.05 9.20
N LEU A 48 -13.98 -6.97 8.41
CA LEU A 48 -13.41 -5.66 8.72
C LEU A 48 -11.89 -5.69 8.98
N MET A 49 -11.19 -6.69 8.45
CA MET A 49 -9.75 -6.87 8.60
C MET A 49 -8.97 -6.03 7.59
N THR A 50 -9.47 -5.96 6.34
CA THR A 50 -8.85 -5.19 5.26
C THR A 50 -9.89 -4.44 4.45
N GLN A 51 -9.42 -3.52 3.62
CA GLN A 51 -10.21 -2.87 2.59
C GLN A 51 -9.49 -3.00 1.25
N SER A 52 -10.14 -3.63 0.28
CA SER A 52 -9.62 -3.87 -1.06
C SER A 52 -9.93 -2.72 -2.01
N TYR A 53 -8.96 -2.40 -2.84
CA TYR A 53 -9.06 -1.44 -3.93
C TYR A 53 -8.53 -2.04 -5.22
N VAL A 54 -9.06 -1.57 -6.33
CA VAL A 54 -8.59 -1.89 -7.68
C VAL A 54 -7.96 -0.66 -8.32
N PHE A 55 -7.07 -0.91 -9.28
CA PHE A 55 -6.30 0.10 -10.00
C PHE A 55 -6.49 -0.07 -11.49
N TYR A 56 -6.84 1.02 -12.19
CA TYR A 56 -7.12 1.02 -13.63
C TYR A 56 -6.84 2.39 -14.26
N GLU A 57 -6.86 2.46 -15.59
CA GLU A 57 -6.66 3.72 -16.33
C GLU A 57 -7.97 4.51 -16.38
N THR A 58 -7.94 5.78 -15.96
CA THR A 58 -9.12 6.64 -15.78
C THR A 58 -9.94 6.83 -17.07
N ALA A 59 -9.29 6.88 -18.22
CA ALA A 59 -9.94 7.16 -19.51
C ALA A 59 -10.61 5.93 -20.14
N ASP A 60 -10.50 4.74 -19.54
CA ASP A 60 -11.08 3.52 -20.07
C ASP A 60 -12.60 3.47 -19.80
N PRO A 61 -13.46 3.47 -20.84
CA PRO A 61 -14.92 3.40 -20.66
C PRO A 61 -15.40 2.06 -20.08
N LEU A 62 -14.62 1.00 -20.24
CA LEU A 62 -14.80 -0.32 -19.63
C LEU A 62 -13.51 -0.71 -18.93
N PRO A 63 -13.28 -0.20 -17.71
CA PRO A 63 -11.97 -0.25 -17.10
C PRO A 63 -11.47 -1.68 -16.91
N ILE A 64 -10.29 -1.93 -17.48
CA ILE A 64 -9.55 -3.16 -17.24
C ILE A 64 -8.78 -2.98 -15.93
N VAL A 65 -9.02 -3.85 -14.96
CA VAL A 65 -8.28 -3.84 -13.70
C VAL A 65 -6.84 -4.25 -13.96
N TRP A 66 -5.90 -3.32 -13.69
CA TRP A 66 -4.47 -3.50 -13.90
C TRP A 66 -3.76 -4.00 -12.65
N GLY A 67 -4.39 -3.85 -11.51
CA GLY A 67 -3.88 -4.32 -10.23
C GLY A 67 -4.89 -4.18 -9.11
N ALA A 68 -4.54 -4.79 -7.98
CA ALA A 68 -5.32 -4.68 -6.75
C ALA A 68 -4.40 -4.47 -5.56
N VAL A 69 -4.93 -3.84 -4.53
CA VAL A 69 -4.23 -3.59 -3.28
C VAL A 69 -5.21 -3.67 -2.12
N ASP A 70 -4.74 -4.24 -1.02
CA ASP A 70 -5.47 -4.29 0.24
C ASP A 70 -4.76 -3.47 1.30
N PHE A 71 -5.55 -2.76 2.09
CA PHE A 71 -5.08 -1.95 3.21
C PHE A 71 -5.71 -2.36 4.52
N CYS A 72 -4.96 -2.22 5.61
CA CYS A 72 -5.50 -2.18 6.97
C CYS A 72 -4.89 -1.01 7.75
N ASN A 73 -5.50 -0.65 8.88
CA ASN A 73 -4.90 0.29 9.81
C ASN A 73 -3.65 -0.33 10.44
N ASP A 74 -2.65 0.50 10.73
CA ASP A 74 -1.39 0.08 11.32
C ASP A 74 -0.85 1.14 12.30
N ALA A 75 0.13 0.77 13.09
CA ALA A 75 0.84 1.64 14.00
C ALA A 75 2.35 1.35 13.93
N LEU A 76 3.11 2.28 13.37
CA LEU A 76 4.57 2.13 13.25
C LEU A 76 5.25 2.48 14.59
N PRO A 77 5.93 1.54 15.27
CA PRO A 77 6.66 1.80 16.50
C PRO A 77 7.78 2.81 16.27
N LYS A 78 7.96 3.72 17.24
CA LYS A 78 8.99 4.75 17.20
C LYS A 78 10.39 4.15 17.07
N GLU A 79 10.65 3.05 17.75
CA GLU A 79 11.92 2.32 17.74
C GLU A 79 12.24 1.74 16.37
N ALA A 80 11.21 1.35 15.62
CA ALA A 80 11.35 0.79 14.28
C ALA A 80 11.79 1.83 13.23
N ILE A 81 11.73 3.14 13.56
CA ILE A 81 12.10 4.21 12.64
C ILE A 81 13.59 4.57 12.81
N PRO A 82 14.41 4.48 11.74
CA PRO A 82 15.81 4.92 11.79
C PRO A 82 15.97 6.36 12.31
N GLY A 83 17.00 6.61 13.12
CA GLY A 83 17.23 7.90 13.77
C GLY A 83 17.28 9.11 12.81
N SER A 84 17.76 8.91 11.58
CA SER A 84 17.77 9.93 10.51
C SER A 84 16.35 10.33 10.08
N SER A 85 15.45 9.37 9.94
CA SER A 85 14.04 9.60 9.61
C SER A 85 13.26 10.13 10.80
N ARG A 86 13.52 9.59 12.00
CA ARG A 86 12.86 10.02 13.25
C ARG A 86 13.10 11.49 13.57
N ARG A 87 14.30 12.04 13.30
CA ARG A 87 14.62 13.47 13.49
C ARG A 87 13.76 14.41 12.64
N LYS A 88 13.16 13.94 11.56
CA LYS A 88 12.27 14.71 10.68
C LYS A 88 10.82 14.75 11.18
N ILE A 89 10.47 13.95 12.19
CA ILE A 89 9.13 13.98 12.80
C ILE A 89 9.10 15.18 13.76
N PRO A 90 8.08 16.05 13.69
CA PRO A 90 7.95 17.18 14.60
C PRO A 90 8.05 16.74 16.07
N HIS A 91 8.81 17.47 16.87
CA HIS A 91 8.88 17.26 18.31
C HIS A 91 7.55 17.63 18.94
N LEU A 92 6.78 16.61 19.33
CA LEU A 92 5.56 16.79 20.08
C LEU A 92 5.91 16.78 21.58
N LYS A 93 5.31 17.68 22.35
CA LYS A 93 5.55 17.83 23.80
C LYS A 93 5.22 16.56 24.60
N ARG A 94 4.43 15.65 24.03
CA ARG A 94 4.13 14.31 24.57
C ARG A 94 4.77 13.26 23.68
N GLY A 95 5.52 12.34 24.29
CA GLY A 95 6.14 11.23 23.57
C GLY A 95 5.08 10.31 22.96
N PHE A 96 5.19 10.06 21.67
CA PHE A 96 4.43 8.99 21.02
C PHE A 96 5.33 7.75 20.95
N GLU A 97 4.81 6.61 21.38
CA GLU A 97 5.48 5.32 21.26
C GLU A 97 5.21 4.70 19.89
N THR A 98 4.09 5.07 19.27
CA THR A 98 3.71 4.61 17.93
C THR A 98 3.18 5.77 17.09
N PHE A 99 3.30 5.66 15.77
CA PHE A 99 2.79 6.65 14.83
C PHE A 99 1.71 6.04 13.96
N PRO A 100 0.65 6.81 13.60
CA PRO A 100 -0.43 6.32 12.76
C PRO A 100 0.09 5.95 11.37
N ALA A 101 -0.27 4.75 10.94
CA ALA A 101 0.11 4.20 9.66
C ALA A 101 -1.06 3.47 8.99
N VAL A 102 -0.94 3.25 7.70
CA VAL A 102 -1.72 2.29 6.92
C VAL A 102 -0.78 1.25 6.37
N LYS A 103 -1.16 -0.02 6.45
CA LYS A 103 -0.38 -1.14 5.93
C LYS A 103 -0.90 -1.59 4.57
N ILE A 104 -0.02 -1.69 3.59
CA ILE A 104 -0.25 -2.47 2.39
C ILE A 104 -0.11 -3.94 2.78
N THR A 105 -1.23 -4.66 2.86
CA THR A 105 -1.23 -6.08 3.25
C THR A 105 -1.02 -6.99 2.06
N ARG A 106 -1.56 -6.59 0.90
CA ARG A 106 -1.40 -7.29 -0.38
C ARG A 106 -1.32 -6.27 -1.50
N LEU A 107 -0.47 -6.51 -2.49
CA LEU A 107 -0.37 -5.70 -3.71
C LEU A 107 -0.05 -6.62 -4.88
N GLY A 108 -0.92 -6.64 -5.87
CA GLY A 108 -0.75 -7.42 -7.09
C GLY A 108 -0.97 -6.58 -8.34
N ILE A 109 -0.13 -6.79 -9.36
CA ILE A 109 -0.25 -6.19 -10.69
C ILE A 109 -0.44 -7.31 -11.69
N GLN A 110 -1.38 -7.13 -12.62
CA GLN A 110 -1.60 -8.05 -13.74
C GLN A 110 -0.26 -8.48 -14.36
N GLN A 111 -0.03 -9.78 -14.49
CA GLN A 111 1.25 -10.34 -14.94
C GLN A 111 1.72 -9.72 -16.26
N LYS A 112 0.80 -9.53 -17.22
CA LYS A 112 1.08 -8.91 -18.53
C LYS A 112 1.52 -7.44 -18.45
N GLN A 113 1.24 -6.78 -17.32
CA GLN A 113 1.52 -5.36 -17.08
C GLN A 113 2.70 -5.14 -16.13
N GLN A 114 3.33 -6.22 -15.67
CA GLN A 114 4.51 -6.13 -14.83
C GLN A 114 5.72 -5.63 -15.63
N LYS A 115 6.70 -5.05 -14.92
CA LYS A 115 7.95 -4.50 -15.48
C LYS A 115 7.76 -3.32 -16.46
N CYS A 116 6.52 -2.82 -16.63
CA CYS A 116 6.20 -1.65 -17.46
C CYS A 116 5.99 -0.36 -16.63
N GLY A 117 6.41 -0.34 -15.37
CA GLY A 117 6.27 0.83 -14.49
C GLY A 117 4.93 0.92 -13.74
N ILE A 118 3.96 0.04 -14.01
CA ILE A 118 2.62 0.07 -13.42
C ILE A 118 2.64 -0.02 -11.90
N GLY A 119 3.49 -0.88 -11.33
CA GLY A 119 3.62 -0.97 -9.87
C GLY A 119 4.11 0.33 -9.24
N THR A 120 5.03 1.05 -9.90
CA THR A 120 5.48 2.38 -9.46
C THR A 120 4.34 3.40 -9.56
N ALA A 121 3.57 3.39 -10.65
CA ALA A 121 2.40 4.26 -10.80
C ALA A 121 1.38 3.98 -9.68
N LEU A 122 1.06 2.72 -9.39
CA LEU A 122 0.15 2.34 -8.30
C LEU A 122 0.66 2.85 -6.95
N LEU A 123 1.93 2.66 -6.61
CA LEU A 123 2.48 3.20 -5.35
C LEU A 123 2.43 4.73 -5.30
N THR A 124 2.60 5.41 -6.43
CA THR A 124 2.46 6.87 -6.50
C THR A 124 1.01 7.30 -6.22
N VAL A 125 0.03 6.65 -6.86
CA VAL A 125 -1.39 6.91 -6.62
C VAL A 125 -1.76 6.63 -5.15
N ILE A 126 -1.31 5.52 -4.58
CA ILE A 126 -1.54 5.17 -3.16
C ILE A 126 -1.03 6.28 -2.22
N LYS A 127 0.16 6.81 -2.48
CA LYS A 127 0.74 7.87 -1.65
C LYS A 127 -0.11 9.14 -1.70
N HIS A 128 -0.55 9.57 -2.89
CA HIS A 128 -1.42 10.73 -3.05
C HIS A 128 -2.80 10.48 -2.47
N PHE A 129 -3.37 9.29 -2.64
CA PHE A 129 -4.64 8.90 -2.04
C PHE A 129 -4.65 9.10 -0.52
N PHE A 130 -3.62 8.61 0.18
CA PHE A 130 -3.52 8.80 1.64
C PHE A 130 -3.05 10.19 2.05
N LEU A 131 -2.41 10.96 1.18
CA LEU A 131 -2.03 12.34 1.45
C LEU A 131 -3.22 13.30 1.35
N GLU A 132 -4.08 13.13 0.35
CA GLU A 132 -5.18 14.05 0.04
C GLU A 132 -6.47 13.66 0.76
N ASP A 133 -6.80 12.39 0.87
CA ASP A 133 -7.97 11.88 1.61
C ASP A 133 -7.56 11.16 2.92
N ASN A 134 -6.82 11.87 3.76
CA ASN A 134 -6.30 11.34 5.02
C ASN A 134 -7.37 11.36 6.13
N ARG A 135 -8.30 10.42 6.06
CA ARG A 135 -9.51 10.39 6.92
C ARG A 135 -9.24 10.10 8.39
N THR A 136 -8.14 9.41 8.69
CA THR A 136 -7.89 8.91 10.06
C THR A 136 -6.60 9.44 10.67
N GLY A 137 -5.87 10.32 9.98
CA GLY A 137 -4.54 10.75 10.39
C GLY A 137 -3.50 9.66 10.14
N CYS A 138 -3.20 9.38 8.88
CA CYS A 138 -2.16 8.45 8.46
C CYS A 138 -0.89 9.25 8.10
N ARG A 139 0.21 9.01 8.79
CA ARG A 139 1.51 9.60 8.47
C ARG A 139 2.38 8.67 7.65
N PHE A 140 2.31 7.39 7.92
CA PHE A 140 3.18 6.40 7.30
C PHE A 140 2.38 5.39 6.49
N ILE A 141 2.97 4.92 5.39
CA ILE A 141 2.54 3.71 4.71
C ILE A 141 3.55 2.64 5.06
N THR A 142 3.11 1.50 5.57
CA THR A 142 3.94 0.35 5.91
C THR A 142 3.69 -0.83 4.97
N VAL A 143 4.62 -1.74 4.87
CA VAL A 143 4.51 -3.00 4.13
C VAL A 143 5.50 -4.02 4.68
N ASP A 144 5.07 -5.29 4.80
CA ASP A 144 5.96 -6.42 4.99
C ASP A 144 6.18 -7.06 3.61
N ALA A 145 7.27 -6.67 2.98
CA ALA A 145 7.58 -7.06 1.61
C ALA A 145 8.35 -8.39 1.59
N TYR A 146 7.94 -9.32 0.72
CA TYR A 146 8.80 -10.46 0.39
C TYR A 146 10.20 -9.98 0.00
N ARG A 147 11.23 -10.70 0.40
CA ARG A 147 12.64 -10.29 0.16
C ARG A 147 12.92 -9.94 -1.29
N GLY A 148 12.34 -10.68 -2.24
CA GLY A 148 12.45 -10.38 -3.67
C GLY A 148 11.80 -9.07 -4.10
N ALA A 149 10.83 -8.56 -3.35
CA ALA A 149 10.12 -7.31 -3.64
C ALA A 149 10.74 -6.09 -2.93
N VAL A 150 11.63 -6.28 -1.95
CA VAL A 150 12.28 -5.18 -1.21
C VAL A 150 12.91 -4.14 -2.14
N PRO A 151 13.71 -4.51 -3.17
CA PRO A 151 14.29 -3.52 -4.07
C PRO A 151 13.27 -2.66 -4.81
N PHE A 152 12.09 -3.21 -5.11
CA PHE A 152 10.99 -2.46 -5.72
C PHE A 152 10.46 -1.37 -4.78
N TYR A 153 10.22 -1.69 -3.51
CA TYR A 153 9.77 -0.72 -2.52
C TYR A 153 10.84 0.34 -2.23
N GLU A 154 12.11 -0.06 -2.07
CA GLU A 154 13.22 0.87 -1.85
C GLU A 154 13.38 1.87 -3.02
N LYS A 155 13.31 1.39 -4.26
CA LYS A 155 13.29 2.24 -5.47
C LYS A 155 12.14 3.24 -5.48
N ASN A 156 11.03 2.89 -4.86
CA ASN A 156 9.87 3.76 -4.68
C ASN A 156 9.90 4.58 -3.39
N GLY A 157 11.07 4.72 -2.75
CA GLY A 157 11.33 5.61 -1.62
C GLY A 157 10.92 5.07 -0.26
N PHE A 158 10.54 3.79 -0.15
CA PHE A 158 10.37 3.14 1.14
C PHE A 158 11.72 2.92 1.83
N THR A 159 11.70 2.89 3.13
CA THR A 159 12.88 2.68 3.99
C THR A 159 12.62 1.47 4.87
N ARG A 160 13.62 0.59 5.05
CA ARG A 160 13.51 -0.53 5.98
C ARG A 160 13.31 -0.03 7.41
N THR A 161 12.53 -0.77 8.18
CA THR A 161 12.43 -0.55 9.62
C THR A 161 13.68 -1.07 10.35
N LEU A 162 13.74 -0.82 11.64
CA LEU A 162 14.73 -1.41 12.56
C LEU A 162 14.06 -2.53 13.39
N ALA A 163 13.12 -3.26 12.79
CA ALA A 163 12.47 -4.36 13.48
C ALA A 163 13.48 -5.51 13.68
N PRO A 164 13.58 -6.08 14.90
CA PRO A 164 14.53 -7.16 15.18
C PRO A 164 14.33 -8.39 14.28
N GLU A 165 13.10 -8.69 13.91
CA GLU A 165 12.74 -9.78 12.99
C GLU A 165 13.28 -9.59 11.58
N ASP A 166 13.58 -8.35 11.17
CA ASP A 166 14.19 -8.06 9.86
C ASP A 166 15.67 -8.47 9.81
N GLU A 167 16.31 -8.67 10.96
CA GLU A 167 17.69 -9.15 11.08
C GLU A 167 17.81 -10.67 10.89
N ASP A 168 16.68 -11.41 11.00
CA ASP A 168 16.66 -12.85 10.75
C ASP A 168 16.82 -13.10 9.22
N PRO A 169 17.92 -13.77 8.80
CA PRO A 169 18.14 -14.08 7.38
C PRO A 169 17.08 -15.01 6.79
N ASP A 170 16.39 -15.79 7.62
CA ASP A 170 15.36 -16.74 7.21
C ASP A 170 13.94 -16.12 7.24
N ALA A 171 13.77 -14.90 7.72
CA ALA A 171 12.49 -14.20 7.69
C ALA A 171 11.99 -14.05 6.24
N PRO A 172 10.75 -14.46 5.92
CA PRO A 172 10.24 -14.43 4.56
C PRO A 172 9.99 -13.01 4.04
N THR A 173 9.81 -12.05 4.94
CA THR A 173 9.50 -10.66 4.63
C THR A 173 10.45 -9.71 5.35
N ILE A 174 10.53 -8.49 4.85
CA ILE A 174 11.20 -7.35 5.47
C ILE A 174 10.17 -6.22 5.60
N SER A 175 10.13 -5.61 6.78
CA SER A 175 9.24 -4.48 7.05
C SER A 175 9.82 -3.17 6.53
N LEU A 176 9.03 -2.43 5.74
CA LEU A 176 9.41 -1.12 5.22
C LEU A 176 8.30 -0.10 5.52
N PHE A 177 8.68 1.18 5.50
CA PHE A 177 7.74 2.29 5.62
C PHE A 177 8.06 3.42 4.65
N PHE A 178 7.04 4.19 4.31
CA PHE A 178 7.15 5.45 3.59
C PHE A 178 6.54 6.58 4.43
N ASP A 179 7.26 7.71 4.60
CA ASP A 179 6.75 8.90 5.30
C ASP A 179 6.05 9.83 4.29
N LEU A 180 4.73 9.93 4.37
CA LEU A 180 3.91 10.76 3.49
C LEU A 180 4.27 12.25 3.54
N SER A 181 4.84 12.73 4.65
CA SER A 181 5.29 14.12 4.74
C SER A 181 6.48 14.49 3.83
N ARG A 182 7.08 13.48 3.15
CA ARG A 182 8.14 13.69 2.15
C ARG A 182 7.61 14.11 0.79
N ILE A 183 6.30 14.01 0.58
CA ILE A 183 5.64 14.47 -0.65
C ILE A 183 5.32 15.95 -0.47
N GLU A 184 5.82 16.78 -1.37
CA GLU A 184 5.45 18.20 -1.42
C GLU A 184 3.97 18.33 -1.78
N ARG A 185 3.26 19.17 -1.03
CA ARG A 185 1.84 19.47 -1.24
C ARG A 185 1.68 20.61 -2.20
#